data_78b7bcbe2e259f8f50573839ed68ddaa
#
_entry.id   78b7bcbe2e259f8f50573839ed68ddaa
#
_cell.length_a   1.000
_cell.length_b   1.000
_cell.length_c   1.000
_cell.angle_alpha   90.00
_cell.angle_beta   90.00
_cell.angle_gamma   90.00
#
_symmetry.space_group_name_H-M   'P 1'
#
loop_
_entity.id
_entity.type
_entity.pdbx_description
1 polymer ?
#
loop_
_entity_poly.entity_id
_entity_poly.type
_entity_poly.pdbx_seq_one_letter_code
_entity_poly.pdbx_strand_id
1 'polypeptide(L)'
;MKQLKTYHVFFLLAFAAPNLCSAQNISKDLINIHTLVDSINLSLGNNYIFPDKARMIATHLRSQAKKGAYNSFSTDPHKLASQVQADIYSIHRDPHMVVGYNPGWQGHQKGYTGPTEEEARWFAKFVKDNNFMFKKVELLPGNIGYLPFNIFVEHVKDAKPIIASALGFLANSSAIIIDLRENTGGEPEMVSQLESYFFKEKTLLNVIINRSNKDTAFYYADPAKTDGLTLSMPMYILTSKKTFSGGEDFTYGMQQAKRATIVGEVTGGGAHPTNPFSVGQGFLVQIPFARSSNPVTKTDWEGTGVIPDIKVESSKALIKAQELIFRERQAMAKTEEEKQKMEYLINGLHVNKDLGTLPVDEFDKFLGTYGPLNIYREGNKLFCNISGNISELAHISKNLFVLDGNAQIEFIKDDKGVYSMAKLLTSHGGLFEELRK
;
A
#
# COMPACT_ATOMS: atom_id res chain seq x y z
N MET A 1 23.26 -22.78 -18.87
CA MET A 1 22.33 -21.76 -18.38
C MET A 1 20.93 -22.18 -18.85
N LYS A 2 20.17 -22.83 -17.99
CA LYS A 2 18.76 -23.16 -18.27
C LYS A 2 17.97 -21.86 -18.06
N GLN A 3 17.22 -21.44 -19.08
CA GLN A 3 16.28 -20.33 -18.95
C GLN A 3 15.25 -20.69 -17.87
N LEU A 4 15.22 -19.91 -16.78
CA LEU A 4 14.13 -19.96 -15.82
C LEU A 4 12.86 -19.58 -16.58
N LYS A 5 11.85 -20.45 -16.53
CA LYS A 5 10.51 -20.11 -17.00
C LYS A 5 9.98 -19.03 -16.06
N THR A 6 9.73 -17.87 -16.60
CA THR A 6 9.08 -16.76 -15.90
C THR A 6 7.68 -17.20 -15.49
N TYR A 7 7.39 -17.23 -14.22
CA TYR A 7 6.07 -17.54 -13.70
C TYR A 7 5.27 -16.25 -13.66
N HIS A 8 4.26 -16.15 -14.51
CA HIS A 8 3.38 -15.00 -14.57
C HIS A 8 2.32 -15.12 -13.49
N VAL A 9 2.35 -14.22 -12.51
CA VAL A 9 1.32 -14.10 -11.48
C VAL A 9 0.24 -13.15 -12.01
N PHE A 10 -0.80 -13.71 -12.61
CA PHE A 10 -1.97 -12.93 -13.04
C PHE A 10 -2.77 -12.48 -11.81
N PHE A 11 -2.56 -11.24 -11.42
CA PHE A 11 -3.36 -10.63 -10.35
C PHE A 11 -4.72 -10.18 -10.89
N LEU A 12 -5.75 -10.43 -10.13
CA LEU A 12 -7.17 -10.03 -10.05
C LEU A 12 -7.73 -8.88 -10.94
N LEU A 13 -7.04 -8.42 -11.98
CA LEU A 13 -7.62 -7.52 -12.99
C LEU A 13 -8.64 -8.21 -13.91
N ALA A 14 -8.75 -9.55 -13.85
CA ALA A 14 -9.76 -10.29 -14.59
C ALA A 14 -11.21 -9.99 -14.16
N PHE A 15 -11.42 -9.31 -13.03
CA PHE A 15 -12.75 -8.92 -12.56
C PHE A 15 -13.17 -7.47 -12.93
N ALA A 16 -12.26 -6.66 -13.47
CA ALA A 16 -12.53 -5.26 -13.83
C ALA A 16 -12.59 -4.96 -15.33
N ALA A 17 -12.57 -5.97 -16.20
CA ALA A 17 -12.87 -5.74 -17.60
C ALA A 17 -14.35 -5.31 -17.73
N PRO A 18 -14.64 -4.14 -18.37
CA PRO A 18 -16.03 -3.80 -18.65
C PRO A 18 -16.62 -4.91 -19.49
N ASN A 19 -17.72 -5.51 -19.02
CA ASN A 19 -18.52 -6.44 -19.79
C ASN A 19 -18.90 -5.78 -21.12
N LEU A 20 -18.14 -6.02 -22.17
CA LEU A 20 -18.64 -5.96 -23.53
C LEU A 20 -19.56 -7.18 -23.66
N CYS A 21 -20.77 -7.00 -23.14
CA CYS A 21 -21.84 -7.97 -23.14
C CYS A 21 -22.33 -8.13 -24.57
N SER A 22 -21.72 -9.06 -25.32
CA SER A 22 -22.49 -9.81 -26.28
C SER A 22 -23.35 -10.77 -25.48
N ALA A 23 -24.65 -10.54 -25.45
CA ALA A 23 -25.63 -11.44 -24.85
C ALA A 23 -25.60 -12.77 -25.61
N GLN A 24 -24.64 -13.65 -25.28
CA GLN A 24 -24.73 -15.03 -25.62
C GLN A 24 -25.78 -15.64 -24.69
N ASN A 25 -26.83 -16.25 -25.29
CA ASN A 25 -27.80 -17.05 -24.58
C ASN A 25 -27.06 -18.06 -23.68
N ILE A 26 -27.02 -17.76 -22.38
CA ILE A 26 -26.56 -18.71 -21.37
C ILE A 26 -27.61 -19.82 -21.41
N SER A 27 -27.26 -20.99 -21.95
CA SER A 27 -28.09 -22.19 -21.84
C SER A 27 -28.33 -22.39 -20.35
N LYS A 28 -29.60 -22.55 -19.95
CA LYS A 28 -30.03 -22.86 -18.58
C LYS A 28 -29.69 -24.30 -18.22
N ASP A 29 -28.55 -24.80 -18.65
CA ASP A 29 -28.14 -26.16 -18.32
C ASP A 29 -27.79 -26.20 -16.82
N LEU A 30 -28.37 -27.16 -16.14
CA LEU A 30 -28.11 -27.40 -14.73
C LEU A 30 -26.62 -27.73 -14.54
N ILE A 31 -25.98 -27.04 -13.61
CA ILE A 31 -24.58 -27.32 -13.26
C ILE A 31 -24.50 -28.72 -12.66
N ASN A 32 -23.63 -29.55 -13.24
CA ASN A 32 -23.34 -30.88 -12.69
C ASN A 32 -22.41 -30.74 -11.48
N ILE A 33 -22.98 -30.75 -10.30
CA ILE A 33 -22.29 -30.53 -9.03
C ILE A 33 -21.16 -31.55 -8.80
N HIS A 34 -21.43 -32.84 -9.06
CA HIS A 34 -20.41 -33.87 -8.82
C HIS A 34 -19.22 -33.72 -9.76
N THR A 35 -19.45 -33.46 -11.03
CA THR A 35 -18.37 -33.22 -12.02
C THR A 35 -17.56 -31.99 -11.64
N LEU A 36 -18.22 -30.88 -11.21
CA LEU A 36 -17.56 -29.65 -10.77
C LEU A 36 -16.66 -29.91 -9.55
N VAL A 37 -17.21 -30.52 -8.51
CA VAL A 37 -16.47 -30.84 -7.27
C VAL A 37 -15.28 -31.76 -7.56
N ASP A 38 -15.43 -32.78 -8.42
CA ASP A 38 -14.31 -33.66 -8.78
C ASP A 38 -13.24 -32.94 -9.59
N SER A 39 -13.61 -32.00 -10.48
CA SER A 39 -12.67 -31.16 -11.22
C SER A 39 -11.89 -30.22 -10.30
N ILE A 40 -12.56 -29.57 -9.35
CA ILE A 40 -11.93 -28.74 -8.32
C ILE A 40 -10.93 -29.57 -7.52
N ASN A 41 -11.35 -30.72 -7.03
CA ASN A 41 -10.53 -31.61 -6.20
C ASN A 41 -9.30 -32.13 -6.97
N LEU A 42 -9.44 -32.45 -8.25
CA LEU A 42 -8.32 -32.89 -9.11
C LEU A 42 -7.31 -31.73 -9.26
N SER A 43 -7.80 -30.52 -9.55
CA SER A 43 -6.94 -29.34 -9.72
C SER A 43 -6.20 -29.00 -8.42
N LEU A 44 -6.87 -29.00 -7.26
CA LEU A 44 -6.23 -28.79 -5.95
C LEU A 44 -5.22 -29.90 -5.64
N GLY A 45 -5.59 -31.15 -5.88
CA GLY A 45 -4.71 -32.31 -5.63
C GLY A 45 -3.40 -32.22 -6.42
N ASN A 46 -3.44 -31.73 -7.64
CA ASN A 46 -2.28 -31.64 -8.53
C ASN A 46 -1.41 -30.39 -8.28
N ASN A 47 -2.02 -29.26 -7.90
CA ASN A 47 -1.35 -27.97 -7.98
C ASN A 47 -1.16 -27.27 -6.64
N TYR A 48 -2.05 -27.49 -5.64
CA TYR A 48 -1.95 -26.75 -4.39
C TYR A 48 -0.65 -27.03 -3.63
N ILE A 49 0.02 -25.99 -3.13
CA ILE A 49 1.32 -26.08 -2.47
C ILE A 49 1.31 -27.00 -1.23
N PHE A 50 0.14 -27.18 -0.56
CA PHE A 50 -0.02 -28.05 0.61
C PHE A 50 -0.88 -29.28 0.28
N PRO A 51 -0.27 -30.44 -0.10
CA PRO A 51 -1.00 -31.63 -0.50
C PRO A 51 -1.96 -32.17 0.57
N ASP A 52 -1.57 -32.06 1.83
CA ASP A 52 -2.39 -32.55 2.94
C ASP A 52 -3.67 -31.74 3.08
N LYS A 53 -3.56 -30.41 2.95
CA LYS A 53 -4.72 -29.51 2.94
C LYS A 53 -5.61 -29.77 1.73
N ALA A 54 -5.03 -29.99 0.55
CA ALA A 54 -5.80 -30.36 -0.65
C ALA A 54 -6.64 -31.62 -0.41
N ARG A 55 -6.08 -32.66 0.22
CA ARG A 55 -6.80 -33.90 0.55
C ARG A 55 -7.96 -33.66 1.54
N MET A 56 -7.75 -32.84 2.57
CA MET A 56 -8.78 -32.48 3.54
C MET A 56 -9.94 -31.74 2.87
N ILE A 57 -9.62 -30.73 2.05
CA ILE A 57 -10.60 -29.97 1.28
C ILE A 57 -11.39 -30.89 0.35
N ALA A 58 -10.72 -31.76 -0.41
CA ALA A 58 -11.35 -32.70 -1.32
C ALA A 58 -12.34 -33.63 -0.62
N THR A 59 -11.97 -34.15 0.54
CA THR A 59 -12.86 -35.01 1.36
C THR A 59 -14.10 -34.24 1.80
N HIS A 60 -13.95 -32.99 2.25
CA HIS A 60 -15.04 -32.15 2.70
C HIS A 60 -16.00 -31.83 1.55
N LEU A 61 -15.51 -31.33 0.41
CA LEU A 61 -16.32 -30.95 -0.74
C LEU A 61 -17.12 -32.14 -1.29
N ARG A 62 -16.49 -33.35 -1.40
CA ARG A 62 -17.22 -34.57 -1.79
C ARG A 62 -18.33 -34.93 -0.80
N SER A 63 -18.06 -34.80 0.50
CA SER A 63 -19.06 -35.06 1.54
C SER A 63 -20.26 -34.10 1.40
N GLN A 64 -20.00 -32.81 1.18
CA GLN A 64 -21.06 -31.79 0.99
C GLN A 64 -21.87 -32.07 -0.29
N ALA A 65 -21.22 -32.38 -1.41
CA ALA A 65 -21.88 -32.74 -2.65
C ALA A 65 -22.78 -33.98 -2.46
N LYS A 66 -22.29 -35.03 -1.79
CA LYS A 66 -23.07 -36.25 -1.49
C LYS A 66 -24.29 -35.97 -0.62
N LYS A 67 -24.22 -35.02 0.29
CA LYS A 67 -25.36 -34.58 1.12
C LYS A 67 -26.35 -33.67 0.37
N GLY A 68 -26.04 -33.29 -0.88
CA GLY A 68 -26.89 -32.39 -1.67
C GLY A 68 -26.78 -30.91 -1.24
N ALA A 69 -25.76 -30.52 -0.47
CA ALA A 69 -25.60 -29.17 0.05
C ALA A 69 -25.52 -28.07 -1.03
N TYR A 70 -25.14 -28.46 -2.25
CA TYR A 70 -25.01 -27.54 -3.39
C TYR A 70 -26.19 -27.55 -4.35
N ASN A 71 -27.17 -28.46 -4.19
CA ASN A 71 -28.24 -28.67 -5.17
C ASN A 71 -29.13 -27.43 -5.38
N SER A 72 -29.38 -26.63 -4.32
CA SER A 72 -30.13 -25.40 -4.40
C SER A 72 -29.43 -24.29 -5.20
N PHE A 73 -28.14 -24.43 -5.48
CA PHE A 73 -27.35 -23.46 -6.24
C PHE A 73 -27.07 -23.92 -7.69
N SER A 74 -27.61 -25.06 -8.14
CA SER A 74 -27.33 -25.63 -9.47
C SER A 74 -27.73 -24.73 -10.65
N THR A 75 -28.54 -23.70 -10.41
CA THR A 75 -28.95 -22.69 -11.40
C THR A 75 -28.35 -21.29 -11.13
N ASP A 76 -27.56 -21.12 -10.06
CA ASP A 76 -26.93 -19.84 -9.68
C ASP A 76 -25.42 -20.04 -9.48
N PRO A 77 -24.63 -19.94 -10.56
CA PRO A 77 -23.19 -20.26 -10.53
C PRO A 77 -22.39 -19.35 -9.61
N HIS A 78 -22.81 -18.09 -9.42
CA HIS A 78 -22.09 -17.17 -8.53
C HIS A 78 -22.30 -17.53 -7.05
N LYS A 79 -23.53 -17.89 -6.68
CA LYS A 79 -23.81 -18.40 -5.32
C LYS A 79 -23.13 -19.74 -5.08
N LEU A 80 -23.11 -20.63 -6.09
CA LEU A 80 -22.40 -21.89 -5.98
C LEU A 80 -20.90 -21.70 -5.76
N ALA A 81 -20.26 -20.80 -6.54
CA ALA A 81 -18.85 -20.47 -6.34
C ALA A 81 -18.59 -19.94 -4.92
N SER A 82 -19.43 -19.04 -4.43
CA SER A 82 -19.32 -18.47 -3.07
C SER A 82 -19.48 -19.54 -1.98
N GLN A 83 -20.42 -20.49 -2.15
CA GLN A 83 -20.63 -21.59 -1.19
C GLN A 83 -19.44 -22.55 -1.18
N VAL A 84 -18.94 -22.94 -2.36
CA VAL A 84 -17.74 -23.79 -2.46
C VAL A 84 -16.52 -23.11 -1.86
N GLN A 85 -16.37 -21.79 -2.09
CA GLN A 85 -15.30 -20.99 -1.46
C GLN A 85 -15.42 -21.02 0.07
N ALA A 86 -16.62 -20.84 0.62
CA ALA A 86 -16.85 -20.89 2.07
C ALA A 86 -16.50 -22.26 2.66
N ASP A 87 -16.85 -23.34 1.96
CA ASP A 87 -16.54 -24.70 2.39
C ASP A 87 -15.03 -24.99 2.32
N ILE A 88 -14.32 -24.50 1.32
CA ILE A 88 -12.84 -24.57 1.26
C ILE A 88 -12.24 -23.84 2.48
N TYR A 89 -12.69 -22.62 2.74
CA TYR A 89 -12.18 -21.79 3.84
C TYR A 89 -12.51 -22.36 5.23
N SER A 90 -13.57 -23.13 5.37
CA SER A 90 -13.89 -23.83 6.61
C SER A 90 -12.85 -24.88 7.00
N ILE A 91 -12.15 -25.44 6.01
CA ILE A 91 -11.10 -26.45 6.19
C ILE A 91 -9.73 -25.81 6.26
N HIS A 92 -9.44 -24.89 5.35
CA HIS A 92 -8.18 -24.16 5.30
C HIS A 92 -8.38 -22.83 4.57
N ARG A 93 -8.11 -21.75 5.29
CA ARG A 93 -8.20 -20.40 4.73
C ARG A 93 -6.85 -19.99 4.15
N ASP A 94 -6.78 -19.96 2.83
CA ASP A 94 -5.69 -19.38 2.07
C ASP A 94 -6.28 -18.20 1.26
N PRO A 95 -5.92 -16.93 1.58
CA PRO A 95 -6.53 -15.76 0.95
C PRO A 95 -6.34 -15.68 -0.57
N HIS A 96 -5.32 -16.38 -1.09
CA HIS A 96 -5.09 -16.45 -2.54
C HIS A 96 -5.90 -17.54 -3.24
N MET A 97 -6.50 -18.49 -2.50
CA MET A 97 -7.35 -19.52 -3.09
C MET A 97 -8.75 -18.98 -3.30
N VAL A 98 -9.14 -18.75 -4.56
CA VAL A 98 -10.42 -18.16 -4.94
C VAL A 98 -11.15 -19.03 -5.93
N VAL A 99 -12.42 -19.34 -5.66
CA VAL A 99 -13.34 -19.98 -6.60
C VAL A 99 -14.19 -18.92 -7.29
N GLY A 100 -14.15 -18.86 -8.62
CA GLY A 100 -14.90 -17.89 -9.42
C GLY A 100 -15.74 -18.54 -10.51
N TYR A 101 -16.68 -17.77 -11.05
CA TYR A 101 -17.43 -18.13 -12.24
C TYR A 101 -17.24 -17.05 -13.30
N ASN A 102 -16.67 -17.43 -14.43
CA ASN A 102 -16.52 -16.60 -15.63
C ASN A 102 -16.56 -17.49 -16.89
N PRO A 103 -17.76 -17.67 -17.49
CA PRO A 103 -17.91 -18.54 -18.65
C PRO A 103 -17.22 -18.02 -19.92
N GLY A 104 -16.92 -16.73 -19.98
CA GLY A 104 -16.14 -16.14 -21.07
C GLY A 104 -14.62 -16.41 -20.97
N TRP A 105 -14.14 -16.81 -19.80
CA TRP A 105 -12.75 -17.17 -19.62
C TRP A 105 -12.54 -18.65 -19.96
N GLN A 106 -11.95 -18.90 -21.13
CA GLN A 106 -11.66 -20.24 -21.62
C GLN A 106 -10.26 -20.72 -21.22
N GLY A 107 -9.77 -20.27 -20.07
CA GLY A 107 -8.46 -20.64 -19.56
C GLY A 107 -8.22 -22.15 -19.65
N HIS A 108 -7.03 -22.47 -20.06
CA HIS A 108 -6.52 -23.75 -20.56
C HIS A 108 -7.01 -24.99 -19.81
N GLN A 109 -7.74 -25.86 -20.51
CA GLN A 109 -8.26 -27.15 -19.98
C GLN A 109 -7.17 -28.16 -19.58
N LYS A 110 -5.88 -27.91 -19.90
CA LYS A 110 -4.74 -28.79 -19.61
C LYS A 110 -3.67 -28.19 -18.71
N GLY A 111 -4.01 -27.20 -17.89
CA GLY A 111 -3.08 -26.45 -17.04
C GLY A 111 -2.89 -25.02 -17.55
N TYR A 112 -2.51 -24.12 -16.66
CA TYR A 112 -2.24 -22.73 -17.02
C TYR A 112 -0.94 -22.67 -17.85
N THR A 113 -1.05 -22.24 -19.10
CA THR A 113 0.09 -22.08 -20.02
C THR A 113 0.49 -20.60 -20.20
N GLY A 114 -0.07 -19.72 -19.39
CA GLY A 114 0.07 -18.25 -19.51
C GLY A 114 -1.08 -17.62 -20.32
N PRO A 115 -1.09 -16.28 -20.42
CA PRO A 115 -2.08 -15.55 -21.21
C PRO A 115 -1.93 -15.90 -22.70
N THR A 116 -3.01 -15.77 -23.45
CA THR A 116 -2.94 -15.76 -24.90
C THR A 116 -2.10 -14.59 -25.39
N GLU A 117 -1.57 -14.65 -26.61
CA GLU A 117 -0.81 -13.53 -27.17
C GLU A 117 -1.64 -12.23 -27.26
N GLU A 118 -2.96 -12.32 -27.45
CA GLU A 118 -3.85 -11.18 -27.49
C GLU A 118 -4.02 -10.55 -26.11
N GLU A 119 -4.26 -11.36 -25.08
CA GLU A 119 -4.32 -10.93 -23.68
C GLU A 119 -3.00 -10.30 -23.25
N ALA A 120 -1.87 -10.91 -23.58
CA ALA A 120 -0.55 -10.38 -23.27
C ALA A 120 -0.31 -9.03 -23.94
N ARG A 121 -0.67 -8.87 -25.24
CA ARG A 121 -0.56 -7.61 -25.97
C ARG A 121 -1.47 -6.53 -25.38
N TRP A 122 -2.72 -6.91 -25.05
CA TRP A 122 -3.66 -5.97 -24.42
C TRP A 122 -3.13 -5.50 -23.06
N PHE A 123 -2.63 -6.42 -22.24
CA PHE A 123 -2.09 -6.08 -20.93
C PHE A 123 -0.82 -5.21 -21.03
N ALA A 124 0.10 -5.56 -21.92
CA ALA A 124 1.29 -4.74 -22.18
C ALA A 124 0.94 -3.31 -22.61
N LYS A 125 -0.07 -3.17 -23.49
CA LYS A 125 -0.59 -1.86 -23.88
C LYS A 125 -1.21 -1.14 -22.68
N PHE A 126 -2.06 -1.81 -21.91
CA PHE A 126 -2.74 -1.24 -20.74
C PHE A 126 -1.73 -0.70 -19.71
N VAL A 127 -0.71 -1.47 -19.34
CA VAL A 127 0.28 -1.01 -18.35
C VAL A 127 1.12 0.14 -18.89
N LYS A 128 1.46 0.14 -20.17
CA LYS A 128 2.17 1.23 -20.82
C LYS A 128 1.33 2.52 -20.85
N ASP A 129 0.06 2.44 -21.26
CA ASP A 129 -0.87 3.57 -21.31
C ASP A 129 -1.14 4.16 -19.90
N ASN A 130 -0.92 3.37 -18.84
CA ASN A 130 -1.03 3.79 -17.44
C ASN A 130 0.34 4.04 -16.77
N ASN A 131 1.38 4.33 -17.58
CA ASN A 131 2.73 4.64 -17.09
C ASN A 131 3.26 3.61 -16.09
N PHE A 132 3.05 2.31 -16.35
CA PHE A 132 3.43 1.19 -15.49
C PHE A 132 2.96 1.36 -14.04
N MET A 133 1.80 2.01 -13.86
CA MET A 133 1.13 2.33 -12.59
C MET A 133 1.85 3.37 -11.72
N PHE A 134 2.93 3.97 -12.18
CA PHE A 134 3.54 5.14 -11.53
C PHE A 134 2.77 6.40 -11.90
N LYS A 135 1.79 6.76 -11.08
CA LYS A 135 0.86 7.89 -11.36
C LYS A 135 1.30 9.22 -10.76
N LYS A 136 2.11 9.16 -9.72
CA LYS A 136 2.52 10.35 -8.95
C LYS A 136 3.88 10.12 -8.30
N VAL A 137 4.68 11.18 -8.29
CA VAL A 137 5.86 11.32 -7.45
C VAL A 137 5.87 12.76 -6.93
N GLU A 138 6.20 12.98 -5.67
CA GLU A 138 6.05 14.28 -5.03
C GLU A 138 7.15 14.52 -3.98
N LEU A 139 7.53 15.79 -3.80
CA LEU A 139 8.27 16.26 -2.62
C LEU A 139 7.28 16.92 -1.65
N LEU A 140 7.08 16.28 -0.51
CA LEU A 140 6.29 16.81 0.58
C LEU A 140 7.09 17.84 1.38
N PRO A 141 6.42 18.69 2.22
CA PRO A 141 7.09 19.64 3.10
C PRO A 141 8.24 18.98 3.88
N GLY A 142 9.31 19.74 4.11
CA GLY A 142 10.51 19.23 4.78
C GLY A 142 11.42 18.36 3.91
N ASN A 143 11.23 18.41 2.57
CA ASN A 143 12.01 17.64 1.59
C ASN A 143 11.86 16.14 1.76
N ILE A 144 10.64 15.65 1.98
CA ILE A 144 10.32 14.23 2.05
C ILE A 144 9.88 13.75 0.68
N GLY A 145 10.57 12.76 0.12
CA GLY A 145 10.13 12.08 -1.10
C GLY A 145 8.91 11.22 -0.84
N TYR A 146 7.90 11.29 -1.72
CA TYR A 146 6.67 10.52 -1.59
C TYR A 146 6.34 9.81 -2.90
N LEU A 147 6.18 8.50 -2.83
CA LEU A 147 5.87 7.64 -3.96
C LEU A 147 4.70 6.70 -3.60
N PRO A 148 3.45 7.03 -3.98
CA PRO A 148 2.32 6.10 -3.92
C PRO A 148 2.40 5.11 -5.09
N PHE A 149 2.15 3.82 -4.79
CA PHE A 149 2.32 2.77 -5.75
C PHE A 149 1.36 1.60 -5.50
N ASN A 150 0.48 1.27 -6.47
CA ASN A 150 -0.69 0.42 -6.21
C ASN A 150 -0.54 -1.02 -6.68
N ILE A 151 0.38 -1.32 -7.62
CA ILE A 151 0.54 -2.67 -8.16
C ILE A 151 1.91 -2.85 -8.80
N PHE A 152 2.53 -4.00 -8.62
CA PHE A 152 3.76 -4.42 -9.27
C PHE A 152 3.43 -5.13 -10.59
N VAL A 153 3.54 -4.39 -11.70
CA VAL A 153 3.17 -4.91 -13.02
C VAL A 153 4.29 -5.76 -13.63
N GLU A 154 3.93 -6.61 -14.57
CA GLU A 154 4.89 -7.23 -15.49
C GLU A 154 5.66 -6.19 -16.33
N HIS A 155 6.53 -6.65 -17.22
CA HIS A 155 7.30 -5.80 -18.14
C HIS A 155 8.34 -4.89 -17.46
N VAL A 156 9.09 -5.47 -16.51
CA VAL A 156 10.13 -4.77 -15.73
C VAL A 156 11.11 -3.99 -16.63
N LYS A 157 11.49 -4.53 -17.79
CA LYS A 157 12.41 -3.86 -18.73
C LYS A 157 11.86 -2.54 -19.21
N ASP A 158 10.57 -2.51 -19.57
CA ASP A 158 9.92 -1.32 -20.10
C ASP A 158 9.58 -0.32 -18.97
N ALA A 159 9.31 -0.81 -17.76
CA ALA A 159 9.04 0.00 -16.57
C ALA A 159 10.32 0.62 -15.97
N LYS A 160 11.50 0.01 -16.17
CA LYS A 160 12.76 0.44 -15.57
C LYS A 160 13.08 1.93 -15.76
N PRO A 161 12.93 2.55 -16.96
CA PRO A 161 13.18 3.97 -17.14
C PRO A 161 12.23 4.85 -16.32
N ILE A 162 10.99 4.42 -16.15
CA ILE A 162 9.98 5.15 -15.34
C ILE A 162 10.34 5.08 -13.85
N ILE A 163 10.71 3.88 -13.36
CA ILE A 163 11.17 3.69 -11.98
C ILE A 163 12.39 4.58 -11.72
N ALA A 164 13.40 4.53 -12.60
CA ALA A 164 14.62 5.32 -12.48
C ALA A 164 14.33 6.83 -12.45
N SER A 165 13.41 7.31 -13.30
CA SER A 165 13.00 8.71 -13.32
C SER A 165 12.27 9.13 -12.04
N ALA A 166 11.32 8.31 -11.56
CA ALA A 166 10.58 8.58 -10.34
C ALA A 166 11.49 8.62 -9.11
N LEU A 167 12.39 7.64 -8.97
CA LEU A 167 13.33 7.59 -7.87
C LEU A 167 14.46 8.61 -8.01
N GLY A 168 14.89 8.91 -9.24
CA GLY A 168 15.85 9.99 -9.54
C GLY A 168 15.32 11.36 -9.12
N PHE A 169 14.02 11.64 -9.33
CA PHE A 169 13.38 12.85 -8.83
C PHE A 169 13.46 12.96 -7.30
N LEU A 170 13.42 11.84 -6.59
CA LEU A 170 13.46 11.77 -5.12
C LEU A 170 14.88 11.62 -4.55
N ALA A 171 15.92 11.56 -5.37
CA ALA A 171 17.29 11.20 -4.95
C ALA A 171 17.89 12.16 -3.90
N ASN A 172 17.47 13.42 -3.90
CA ASN A 172 17.93 14.44 -2.94
C ASN A 172 16.98 14.67 -1.76
N SER A 173 16.02 13.77 -1.57
CA SER A 173 15.11 13.86 -0.41
C SER A 173 15.83 13.54 0.90
N SER A 174 15.40 14.16 1.99
CA SER A 174 15.94 13.89 3.33
C SER A 174 15.43 12.57 3.93
N ALA A 175 14.30 12.09 3.47
CA ALA A 175 13.69 10.79 3.76
C ALA A 175 12.76 10.41 2.60
N ILE A 176 12.40 9.14 2.47
CA ILE A 176 11.45 8.67 1.46
C ILE A 176 10.29 7.91 2.11
N ILE A 177 9.08 8.18 1.64
CA ILE A 177 7.87 7.44 2.00
C ILE A 177 7.36 6.71 0.76
N ILE A 178 7.32 5.39 0.82
CA ILE A 178 6.66 4.53 -0.17
C ILE A 178 5.27 4.19 0.35
N ASP A 179 4.23 4.62 -0.36
CA ASP A 179 2.86 4.42 0.08
C ASP A 179 2.22 3.22 -0.62
N LEU A 180 2.12 2.12 0.11
CA LEU A 180 1.53 0.87 -0.35
C LEU A 180 0.14 0.59 0.24
N ARG A 181 -0.53 1.59 0.82
CA ARG A 181 -1.84 1.40 1.45
C ARG A 181 -2.92 0.89 0.49
N GLU A 182 -2.80 1.19 -0.80
CA GLU A 182 -3.70 0.70 -1.85
C GLU A 182 -3.00 -0.32 -2.78
N ASN A 183 -1.86 -0.88 -2.36
CA ASN A 183 -1.10 -1.83 -3.18
C ASN A 183 -1.65 -3.25 -3.03
N THR A 184 -2.10 -3.83 -4.13
CA THR A 184 -2.69 -5.16 -4.18
C THR A 184 -1.69 -6.26 -4.59
N GLY A 185 -0.41 -5.93 -4.74
CA GLY A 185 0.63 -6.89 -5.06
C GLY A 185 1.10 -6.85 -6.50
N GLY A 186 1.42 -8.00 -7.05
CA GLY A 186 1.90 -8.19 -8.44
C GLY A 186 3.20 -8.96 -8.53
N GLU A 187 3.99 -8.70 -9.58
CA GLU A 187 5.11 -9.52 -10.00
C GLU A 187 6.35 -9.44 -9.12
N PRO A 188 6.91 -10.57 -8.66
CA PRO A 188 8.11 -10.60 -7.81
C PRO A 188 9.35 -9.99 -8.47
N GLU A 189 9.49 -10.08 -9.79
CA GLU A 189 10.58 -9.44 -10.52
C GLU A 189 10.49 -7.91 -10.43
N MET A 190 9.29 -7.36 -10.45
CA MET A 190 9.09 -5.92 -10.30
C MET A 190 9.33 -5.47 -8.85
N VAL A 191 8.95 -6.31 -7.87
CA VAL A 191 9.28 -6.09 -6.46
C VAL A 191 10.80 -5.99 -6.32
N SER A 192 11.56 -7.00 -6.77
CA SER A 192 13.01 -7.02 -6.65
C SER A 192 13.71 -5.93 -7.48
N GLN A 193 13.13 -5.50 -8.60
CA GLN A 193 13.64 -4.36 -9.35
C GLN A 193 13.52 -3.06 -8.54
N LEU A 194 12.38 -2.79 -7.92
CA LEU A 194 12.19 -1.61 -7.08
C LEU A 194 13.07 -1.65 -5.83
N GLU A 195 13.15 -2.80 -5.16
CA GLU A 195 14.04 -3.03 -4.01
C GLU A 195 15.50 -2.72 -4.31
N SER A 196 15.96 -3.02 -5.53
CA SER A 196 17.34 -2.87 -5.96
C SER A 196 17.87 -1.44 -5.81
N TYR A 197 17.01 -0.43 -5.86
CA TYR A 197 17.40 0.98 -5.67
C TYR A 197 17.71 1.37 -4.23
N PHE A 198 17.42 0.50 -3.25
CA PHE A 198 17.54 0.81 -1.82
C PHE A 198 18.66 0.04 -1.11
N PHE A 199 19.44 -0.76 -1.85
CA PHE A 199 20.55 -1.53 -1.31
C PHE A 199 21.86 -1.19 -2.02
N LYS A 200 22.97 -1.18 -1.26
CA LYS A 200 24.31 -0.96 -1.81
C LYS A 200 24.96 -2.25 -2.30
N GLU A 201 24.47 -3.39 -1.81
CA GLU A 201 24.99 -4.72 -2.11
C GLU A 201 23.85 -5.65 -2.52
N LYS A 202 24.18 -6.66 -3.32
CA LYS A 202 23.23 -7.67 -3.73
C LYS A 202 22.72 -8.45 -2.51
N THR A 203 21.44 -8.28 -2.20
CA THR A 203 20.81 -8.81 -0.98
C THR A 203 19.65 -9.71 -1.34
N LEU A 204 19.63 -10.95 -0.83
CA LEU A 204 18.50 -11.85 -0.98
C LEU A 204 17.37 -11.41 -0.07
N LEU A 205 16.16 -11.17 -0.62
CA LEU A 205 15.00 -10.69 0.14
C LEU A 205 13.84 -11.67 0.15
N ASN A 206 13.65 -12.44 -0.91
CA ASN A 206 12.63 -13.46 -0.95
C ASN A 206 13.09 -14.73 -1.69
N VAL A 207 12.52 -15.87 -1.30
CA VAL A 207 12.71 -17.18 -1.91
C VAL A 207 11.32 -17.75 -2.19
N ILE A 208 11.00 -18.05 -3.45
CA ILE A 208 9.74 -18.69 -3.82
C ILE A 208 9.98 -20.17 -4.08
N ILE A 209 9.33 -21.00 -3.27
CA ILE A 209 9.46 -22.46 -3.30
C ILE A 209 8.24 -23.03 -4.01
N ASN A 210 8.45 -23.60 -5.20
CA ASN A 210 7.40 -24.18 -6.03
C ASN A 210 7.22 -25.67 -5.74
N ARG A 211 5.97 -26.12 -5.61
CA ARG A 211 5.67 -27.55 -5.38
C ARG A 211 5.87 -28.41 -6.62
N SER A 212 5.42 -27.93 -7.80
CA SER A 212 5.21 -28.77 -8.97
C SER A 212 6.49 -29.31 -9.59
N ASN A 213 7.56 -28.53 -9.57
CA ASN A 213 8.85 -28.85 -10.17
C ASN A 213 10.03 -28.82 -9.18
N LYS A 214 9.74 -28.63 -7.89
CA LYS A 214 10.73 -28.48 -6.83
C LYS A 214 11.78 -27.39 -7.10
N ASP A 215 11.50 -26.50 -8.06
CA ASP A 215 12.36 -25.39 -8.36
C ASP A 215 12.17 -24.30 -7.31
N THR A 216 13.26 -23.65 -6.97
CA THR A 216 13.29 -22.53 -6.04
C THR A 216 13.79 -21.31 -6.79
N ALA A 217 13.02 -20.23 -6.76
CA ALA A 217 13.40 -18.94 -7.30
C ALA A 217 13.93 -18.05 -6.19
N PHE A 218 15.02 -17.32 -6.49
CA PHE A 218 15.67 -16.43 -5.54
C PHE A 218 15.55 -14.98 -6.03
N TYR A 219 14.95 -14.11 -5.23
CA TYR A 219 14.72 -12.71 -5.57
C TYR A 219 15.67 -11.82 -4.76
N TYR A 220 16.49 -11.08 -5.49
CA TYR A 220 17.54 -10.24 -4.93
C TYR A 220 17.24 -8.77 -5.24
N ALA A 221 17.40 -7.91 -4.25
CA ALA A 221 17.76 -6.53 -4.50
C ALA A 221 19.19 -6.51 -5.06
N ASP A 222 19.36 -6.04 -6.29
CA ASP A 222 20.66 -6.07 -7.00
C ASP A 222 20.99 -4.67 -7.57
N PRO A 223 21.90 -3.91 -6.93
CA PRO A 223 22.26 -2.55 -7.36
C PRO A 223 22.86 -2.49 -8.76
N ALA A 224 23.35 -3.60 -9.32
CA ALA A 224 23.78 -3.65 -10.71
C ALA A 224 22.64 -3.41 -11.72
N LYS A 225 21.38 -3.51 -11.28
CA LYS A 225 20.19 -3.28 -12.11
C LYS A 225 19.69 -1.84 -12.11
N THR A 226 20.32 -0.92 -11.38
CA THR A 226 19.80 0.45 -11.12
C THR A 226 20.55 1.55 -11.87
N ASP A 227 21.47 1.19 -12.76
CA ASP A 227 22.31 2.13 -13.52
C ASP A 227 23.05 3.12 -12.62
N GLY A 228 23.44 2.65 -11.41
CA GLY A 228 24.21 3.42 -10.42
C GLY A 228 23.38 4.27 -9.46
N LEU A 229 22.05 4.34 -9.61
CA LEU A 229 21.20 5.05 -8.66
C LEU A 229 20.95 4.17 -7.42
N THR A 230 21.37 4.67 -6.24
CA THR A 230 21.06 4.04 -4.94
C THR A 230 20.59 5.08 -3.95
N LEU A 231 19.45 4.83 -3.33
CA LEU A 231 18.79 5.70 -2.36
C LEU A 231 19.07 5.18 -0.94
N SER A 232 19.81 5.94 -0.14
CA SER A 232 20.25 5.51 1.20
C SER A 232 19.61 6.29 2.35
N MET A 233 18.80 7.32 2.05
CA MET A 233 18.07 8.09 3.07
C MET A 233 17.13 7.20 3.90
N PRO A 234 16.71 7.63 5.09
CA PRO A 234 15.66 6.96 5.89
C PRO A 234 14.42 6.66 5.04
N MET A 235 13.87 5.47 5.20
CA MET A 235 12.74 4.98 4.41
C MET A 235 11.59 4.54 5.31
N TYR A 236 10.39 4.95 4.93
CA TYR A 236 9.14 4.58 5.58
C TYR A 236 8.21 3.95 4.56
N ILE A 237 7.50 2.91 4.95
CA ILE A 237 6.50 2.24 4.10
C ILE A 237 5.15 2.36 4.80
N LEU A 238 4.16 2.88 4.07
CA LEU A 238 2.80 2.98 4.58
C LEU A 238 1.99 1.75 4.17
N THR A 239 1.31 1.13 5.13
CA THR A 239 0.52 -0.08 4.92
C THR A 239 -0.93 0.07 5.37
N SER A 240 -1.81 -0.73 4.78
CA SER A 240 -3.19 -0.91 5.20
C SER A 240 -3.58 -2.39 5.09
N LYS A 241 -4.81 -2.72 5.49
CA LYS A 241 -5.40 -4.06 5.28
C LYS A 241 -5.52 -4.45 3.81
N LYS A 242 -5.43 -3.47 2.87
CA LYS A 242 -5.46 -3.71 1.42
C LYS A 242 -4.09 -4.01 0.84
N THR A 243 -3.00 -3.67 1.56
CA THR A 243 -1.65 -4.03 1.16
C THR A 243 -1.56 -5.55 1.12
N PHE A 244 -1.25 -6.13 -0.06
CA PHE A 244 -1.37 -7.56 -0.27
C PHE A 244 -0.27 -8.12 -1.17
N SER A 245 0.04 -9.43 -1.04
CA SER A 245 0.90 -10.20 -1.94
C SER A 245 2.26 -9.52 -2.24
N GLY A 246 2.57 -9.14 -3.47
CA GLY A 246 3.82 -8.42 -3.82
C GLY A 246 4.03 -7.12 -3.04
N GLY A 247 2.95 -6.43 -2.59
CA GLY A 247 3.04 -5.30 -1.68
C GLY A 247 3.53 -5.69 -0.29
N GLU A 248 3.12 -6.88 0.16
CA GLU A 248 3.60 -7.45 1.41
C GLU A 248 5.02 -7.99 1.28
N ASP A 249 5.36 -8.58 0.13
CA ASP A 249 6.72 -9.05 -0.20
C ASP A 249 7.73 -7.90 -0.06
N PHE A 250 7.47 -6.78 -0.77
CA PHE A 250 8.27 -5.57 -0.65
C PHE A 250 8.36 -5.07 0.81
N THR A 251 7.22 -4.98 1.50
CA THR A 251 7.16 -4.49 2.88
C THR A 251 7.93 -5.38 3.84
N TYR A 252 7.71 -6.70 3.76
CA TYR A 252 8.35 -7.67 4.64
C TYR A 252 9.85 -7.78 4.38
N GLY A 253 10.25 -7.82 3.11
CA GLY A 253 11.66 -7.81 2.70
C GLY A 253 12.41 -6.61 3.27
N MET A 254 11.86 -5.40 3.09
CA MET A 254 12.45 -4.16 3.61
C MET A 254 12.47 -4.10 5.14
N GLN A 255 11.42 -4.58 5.81
CA GLN A 255 11.36 -4.63 7.27
C GLN A 255 12.41 -5.58 7.85
N GLN A 256 12.46 -6.83 7.35
CA GLN A 256 13.39 -7.84 7.87
C GLN A 256 14.86 -7.51 7.56
N ALA A 257 15.12 -6.82 6.47
CA ALA A 257 16.43 -6.26 6.14
C ALA A 257 16.76 -4.99 6.96
N LYS A 258 15.85 -4.50 7.81
CA LYS A 258 15.97 -3.24 8.59
C LYS A 258 16.25 -2.02 7.71
N ARG A 259 15.72 -2.04 6.47
CA ARG A 259 15.90 -0.95 5.51
C ARG A 259 14.81 0.11 5.63
N ALA A 260 13.63 -0.26 6.09
CA ALA A 260 12.49 0.65 6.23
C ALA A 260 11.76 0.47 7.56
N THR A 261 11.13 1.55 8.03
CA THR A 261 10.16 1.55 9.13
C THR A 261 8.76 1.44 8.56
N ILE A 262 7.98 0.47 9.02
CA ILE A 262 6.63 0.22 8.54
C ILE A 262 5.61 0.94 9.42
N VAL A 263 4.75 1.76 8.81
CA VAL A 263 3.76 2.59 9.50
C VAL A 263 2.37 2.35 8.93
N GLY A 264 1.41 1.96 9.76
CA GLY A 264 0.03 1.75 9.31
C GLY A 264 -0.69 0.60 9.99
N GLU A 265 -1.47 -0.13 9.21
CA GLU A 265 -2.21 -1.31 9.68
C GLU A 265 -1.48 -2.60 9.28
N VAL A 266 -1.83 -3.70 9.96
CA VAL A 266 -1.45 -5.04 9.53
C VAL A 266 -1.99 -5.29 8.13
N THR A 267 -1.18 -5.87 7.27
CA THR A 267 -1.52 -6.12 5.87
C THR A 267 -2.45 -7.33 5.68
N GLY A 268 -2.83 -7.64 4.44
CA GLY A 268 -3.87 -8.63 4.15
C GLY A 268 -3.51 -10.10 4.41
N GLY A 269 -2.22 -10.46 4.40
CA GLY A 269 -1.75 -11.80 4.76
C GLY A 269 -1.77 -12.80 3.60
N GLY A 270 -1.22 -12.44 2.45
CA GLY A 270 -1.12 -13.33 1.29
C GLY A 270 0.31 -13.49 0.77
N ALA A 271 0.92 -14.66 0.99
CA ALA A 271 2.31 -14.96 0.64
C ALA A 271 2.48 -16.03 -0.45
N HIS A 272 1.37 -16.53 -1.00
CA HIS A 272 1.39 -17.67 -1.90
C HIS A 272 1.13 -17.27 -3.36
N PRO A 273 2.11 -17.39 -4.29
CA PRO A 273 1.86 -17.22 -5.72
C PRO A 273 0.81 -18.20 -6.26
N THR A 274 -0.08 -17.72 -7.13
CA THR A 274 -1.22 -18.48 -7.64
C THR A 274 -1.24 -18.56 -9.15
N ASN A 275 -1.91 -19.62 -9.66
CA ASN A 275 -2.34 -19.71 -11.04
C ASN A 275 -3.84 -19.98 -11.12
N PRO A 276 -4.55 -19.43 -12.13
CA PRO A 276 -5.93 -19.78 -12.40
C PRO A 276 -6.04 -21.12 -13.14
N PHE A 277 -6.97 -21.97 -12.73
CA PHE A 277 -7.28 -23.24 -13.39
C PHE A 277 -8.76 -23.29 -13.75
N SER A 278 -9.06 -23.63 -15.01
CA SER A 278 -10.43 -23.97 -15.40
C SER A 278 -10.81 -25.32 -14.82
N VAL A 279 -11.95 -25.39 -14.16
CA VAL A 279 -12.52 -26.62 -13.60
C VAL A 279 -13.79 -27.04 -14.32
N GLY A 280 -14.03 -26.46 -15.50
CA GLY A 280 -15.19 -26.74 -16.34
C GLY A 280 -16.43 -25.95 -15.98
N GLN A 281 -17.46 -26.03 -16.82
CA GLN A 281 -18.78 -25.41 -16.64
C GLN A 281 -18.74 -23.90 -16.37
N GLY A 282 -17.68 -23.18 -16.83
CA GLY A 282 -17.48 -21.74 -16.60
C GLY A 282 -16.86 -21.40 -15.25
N PHE A 283 -16.51 -22.39 -14.43
CA PHE A 283 -15.82 -22.14 -13.15
C PHE A 283 -14.30 -22.16 -13.30
N LEU A 284 -13.66 -21.37 -12.45
CA LEU A 284 -12.22 -21.30 -12.29
C LEU A 284 -11.85 -21.34 -10.79
N VAL A 285 -10.64 -21.84 -10.52
CA VAL A 285 -10.06 -21.81 -9.17
C VAL A 285 -8.65 -21.21 -9.26
N GLN A 286 -8.40 -20.14 -8.53
CA GLN A 286 -7.05 -19.66 -8.25
C GLN A 286 -6.41 -20.61 -7.24
N ILE A 287 -5.30 -21.23 -7.61
CA ILE A 287 -4.65 -22.23 -6.76
C ILE A 287 -3.23 -21.78 -6.44
N PRO A 288 -2.91 -21.56 -5.15
CA PRO A 288 -1.55 -21.35 -4.70
C PRO A 288 -0.65 -22.54 -5.04
N PHE A 289 0.32 -22.35 -5.91
CA PHE A 289 1.23 -23.41 -6.37
C PHE A 289 2.62 -23.32 -5.75
N ALA A 290 2.92 -22.19 -5.08
CA ALA A 290 4.19 -21.90 -4.47
C ALA A 290 3.97 -21.12 -3.15
N ARG A 291 5.04 -20.97 -2.38
CA ARG A 291 5.06 -20.16 -1.16
C ARG A 291 6.31 -19.29 -1.11
N SER A 292 6.18 -18.10 -0.56
CA SER A 292 7.32 -17.25 -0.21
C SER A 292 8.05 -17.77 1.03
N SER A 293 9.30 -17.38 1.19
CA SER A 293 10.11 -17.61 2.40
C SER A 293 11.17 -16.50 2.50
N ASN A 294 11.11 -15.69 3.53
CA ASN A 294 12.12 -14.68 3.76
C ASN A 294 13.43 -15.32 4.24
N PRO A 295 14.61 -14.92 3.73
CA PRO A 295 15.87 -15.55 4.08
C PRO A 295 16.32 -15.31 5.54
N VAL A 296 15.79 -14.28 6.21
CA VAL A 296 16.12 -13.96 7.61
C VAL A 296 15.25 -14.77 8.56
N THR A 297 13.93 -14.68 8.39
CA THR A 297 12.95 -15.30 9.30
C THR A 297 12.69 -16.78 9.01
N LYS A 298 12.99 -17.25 7.77
CA LYS A 298 12.65 -18.59 7.26
C LYS A 298 11.16 -18.88 7.21
N THR A 299 10.35 -17.83 7.30
CA THR A 299 8.88 -17.87 7.23
C THR A 299 8.38 -16.79 6.26
N ASP A 300 7.09 -16.65 6.19
CA ASP A 300 6.38 -15.68 5.37
C ASP A 300 5.28 -14.97 6.18
N TRP A 301 4.43 -14.21 5.52
CA TRP A 301 3.33 -13.42 6.11
C TRP A 301 1.94 -14.05 5.84
N GLU A 302 1.88 -15.29 5.35
CA GLU A 302 0.60 -15.94 5.03
C GLU A 302 -0.33 -16.00 6.23
N GLY A 303 -1.56 -15.58 6.06
CA GLY A 303 -2.62 -15.57 7.08
C GLY A 303 -2.42 -14.60 8.24
N THR A 304 -1.24 -14.01 8.39
CA THR A 304 -0.91 -13.09 9.49
C THR A 304 -0.77 -11.64 9.05
N GLY A 305 -0.38 -11.41 7.81
CA GLY A 305 0.03 -10.12 7.30
C GLY A 305 1.38 -9.65 7.86
N VAL A 306 1.89 -8.56 7.30
CA VAL A 306 3.06 -7.85 7.83
C VAL A 306 2.60 -6.95 8.95
N ILE A 307 3.16 -7.14 10.14
CA ILE A 307 2.86 -6.33 11.32
C ILE A 307 3.70 -5.05 11.23
N PRO A 308 3.08 -3.86 11.22
CA PRO A 308 3.83 -2.61 11.14
C PRO A 308 4.62 -2.34 12.44
N ASP A 309 5.76 -1.66 12.31
CA ASP A 309 6.58 -1.22 13.45
C ASP A 309 5.84 -0.14 14.25
N ILE A 310 5.10 0.72 13.54
CA ILE A 310 4.25 1.77 14.14
C ILE A 310 2.80 1.54 13.70
N LYS A 311 2.00 1.01 14.61
CA LYS A 311 0.59 0.70 14.36
C LYS A 311 -0.29 1.92 14.49
N VAL A 312 -0.93 2.32 13.37
CA VAL A 312 -1.92 3.40 13.31
C VAL A 312 -2.97 3.06 12.24
N GLU A 313 -4.11 3.74 12.29
CA GLU A 313 -5.08 3.68 11.19
C GLU A 313 -4.46 4.14 9.88
N SER A 314 -4.77 3.47 8.77
CA SER A 314 -4.16 3.77 7.45
C SER A 314 -4.37 5.20 7.00
N SER A 315 -5.50 5.81 7.33
CA SER A 315 -5.80 7.23 7.07
C SER A 315 -4.83 8.21 7.75
N LYS A 316 -4.25 7.82 8.89
CA LYS A 316 -3.31 8.62 9.69
C LYS A 316 -1.84 8.29 9.41
N ALA A 317 -1.57 7.22 8.64
CA ALA A 317 -0.22 6.69 8.47
C ALA A 317 0.74 7.70 7.81
N LEU A 318 0.29 8.47 6.82
CA LEU A 318 1.11 9.47 6.15
C LEU A 318 1.55 10.60 7.10
N ILE A 319 0.61 11.14 7.86
CA ILE A 319 0.90 12.19 8.87
C ILE A 319 1.85 11.62 9.92
N LYS A 320 1.61 10.40 10.38
CA LYS A 320 2.46 9.75 11.40
C LYS A 320 3.89 9.53 10.90
N ALA A 321 4.08 9.08 9.67
CA ALA A 321 5.40 8.92 9.08
C ALA A 321 6.15 10.26 8.95
N GLN A 322 5.46 11.31 8.49
CA GLN A 322 6.04 12.66 8.43
C GLN A 322 6.43 13.16 9.83
N GLU A 323 5.57 12.97 10.83
CA GLU A 323 5.86 13.33 12.22
C GLU A 323 7.13 12.62 12.74
N LEU A 324 7.25 11.31 12.51
CA LEU A 324 8.43 10.53 12.89
C LEU A 324 9.70 11.08 12.24
N ILE A 325 9.66 11.32 10.92
CA ILE A 325 10.78 11.90 10.18
C ILE A 325 11.21 13.25 10.78
N PHE A 326 10.26 14.13 11.05
CA PHE A 326 10.58 15.44 11.59
C PHE A 326 11.11 15.37 13.03
N ARG A 327 10.57 14.49 13.87
CA ARG A 327 11.08 14.28 15.25
C ARG A 327 12.48 13.68 15.26
N GLU A 328 12.77 12.71 14.40
CA GLU A 328 14.11 12.16 14.26
C GLU A 328 15.12 13.23 13.81
N ARG A 329 14.74 14.04 12.82
CA ARG A 329 15.57 15.17 12.36
C ARG A 329 15.74 16.24 13.42
N GLN A 330 14.68 16.55 14.19
CA GLN A 330 14.75 17.47 15.31
C GLN A 330 15.73 16.99 16.38
N ALA A 331 15.73 15.70 16.69
CA ALA A 331 16.64 15.10 17.65
C ALA A 331 18.11 15.12 17.18
N MET A 332 18.32 15.08 15.86
CA MET A 332 19.68 15.14 15.24
C MET A 332 20.14 16.57 14.95
N ALA A 333 19.27 17.56 15.11
CA ALA A 333 19.54 18.96 14.80
C ALA A 333 20.69 19.52 15.65
N LYS A 334 21.62 20.22 15.00
CA LYS A 334 22.82 20.77 15.63
C LYS A 334 22.63 22.23 16.06
N THR A 335 21.68 22.91 15.47
CA THR A 335 21.36 24.30 15.75
C THR A 335 19.94 24.45 16.26
N GLU A 336 19.66 25.53 16.98
CA GLU A 336 18.30 25.85 17.45
C GLU A 336 17.37 26.16 16.26
N GLU A 337 17.92 26.80 15.21
CA GLU A 337 17.21 27.08 13.97
C GLU A 337 16.70 25.79 13.30
N GLU A 338 17.55 24.76 13.20
CA GLU A 338 17.16 23.45 12.65
C GLU A 338 16.02 22.80 13.48
N LYS A 339 16.08 22.89 14.81
CA LYS A 339 15.02 22.37 15.70
C LYS A 339 13.70 23.10 15.49
N GLN A 340 13.75 24.42 15.43
CA GLN A 340 12.56 25.27 15.24
C GLN A 340 11.92 25.04 13.87
N LYS A 341 12.75 24.82 12.83
CA LYS A 341 12.24 24.43 11.51
C LYS A 341 11.48 23.11 11.56
N MET A 342 11.99 22.10 12.30
CA MET A 342 11.26 20.84 12.47
C MET A 342 9.98 21.01 13.28
N GLU A 343 9.99 21.86 14.32
CA GLU A 343 8.80 22.22 15.09
C GLU A 343 7.72 22.86 14.21
N TYR A 344 8.11 23.83 13.36
CA TYR A 344 7.21 24.42 12.36
C TYR A 344 6.55 23.36 11.47
N LEU A 345 7.35 22.42 10.96
CA LEU A 345 6.86 21.35 10.08
C LEU A 345 5.94 20.37 10.82
N ILE A 346 6.26 20.00 12.07
CA ILE A 346 5.40 19.16 12.92
C ILE A 346 4.06 19.84 13.17
N ASN A 347 4.07 21.11 13.53
CA ASN A 347 2.86 21.90 13.75
C ASN A 347 1.99 21.93 12.49
N GLY A 348 2.63 22.12 11.32
CA GLY A 348 1.95 22.15 10.02
C GLY A 348 1.21 20.85 9.65
N LEU A 349 1.63 19.69 10.19
CA LEU A 349 0.94 18.41 9.97
C LEU A 349 -0.45 18.38 10.64
N HIS A 350 -0.64 19.16 11.67
CA HIS A 350 -1.85 19.18 12.49
C HIS A 350 -2.78 20.34 12.14
N VAL A 351 -2.51 21.08 11.06
CA VAL A 351 -3.45 22.07 10.53
C VAL A 351 -4.71 21.35 10.09
N ASN A 352 -5.70 21.36 10.97
CA ASN A 352 -6.96 20.69 10.72
C ASN A 352 -7.84 21.62 9.86
N LYS A 353 -8.05 21.27 8.62
CA LYS A 353 -8.97 21.96 7.72
C LYS A 353 -10.44 21.85 8.19
N ASP A 354 -10.71 20.92 9.10
CA ASP A 354 -12.03 20.64 9.68
C ASP A 354 -12.17 21.07 11.15
N LEU A 355 -11.18 21.77 11.72
CA LEU A 355 -11.38 22.36 13.04
C LEU A 355 -12.53 23.36 12.92
N GLY A 356 -13.65 22.96 13.52
CA GLY A 356 -14.72 23.89 13.84
C GLY A 356 -14.08 25.15 14.40
N THR A 357 -14.52 26.29 13.91
CA THR A 357 -14.13 27.59 14.40
C THR A 357 -14.11 27.54 15.92
N LEU A 358 -12.98 27.94 16.54
CA LEU A 358 -12.98 28.23 17.97
C LEU A 358 -14.24 29.06 18.28
N PRO A 359 -14.95 28.80 19.39
CA PRO A 359 -16.04 29.66 19.79
C PRO A 359 -15.61 31.13 19.75
N VAL A 360 -16.48 32.00 19.26
CA VAL A 360 -16.14 33.42 18.99
C VAL A 360 -15.60 34.12 20.24
N ASP A 361 -16.10 33.74 21.40
CA ASP A 361 -15.63 34.22 22.72
C ASP A 361 -14.20 33.79 23.07
N GLU A 362 -13.72 32.66 22.50
CA GLU A 362 -12.32 32.24 22.64
C GLU A 362 -11.37 33.13 21.83
N PHE A 363 -11.80 33.69 20.69
CA PHE A 363 -10.98 34.61 19.90
C PHE A 363 -10.62 35.88 20.62
N ASP A 364 -11.52 36.41 21.43
CA ASP A 364 -11.33 37.67 22.16
C ASP A 364 -10.16 37.58 23.14
N LYS A 365 -9.78 36.38 23.56
CA LYS A 365 -8.62 36.17 24.46
C LYS A 365 -7.27 36.43 23.78
N PHE A 366 -7.19 36.38 22.45
CA PHE A 366 -5.96 36.62 21.69
C PHE A 366 -5.81 38.05 21.18
N LEU A 367 -6.86 38.90 21.29
CA LEU A 367 -6.85 40.24 20.74
C LEU A 367 -5.84 41.15 21.46
N GLY A 368 -5.17 41.99 20.71
CA GLY A 368 -4.22 42.97 21.23
C GLY A 368 -2.99 43.14 20.34
N THR A 369 -2.09 43.98 20.80
CA THR A 369 -0.83 44.27 20.13
C THR A 369 0.30 43.50 20.81
N TYR A 370 1.04 42.68 20.04
CA TYR A 370 2.21 41.93 20.49
C TYR A 370 3.39 42.39 19.65
N GLY A 371 4.22 43.29 20.18
CA GLY A 371 5.26 43.92 19.39
C GLY A 371 4.72 44.56 18.11
N PRO A 372 5.20 44.10 16.92
CA PRO A 372 4.70 44.57 15.62
C PRO A 372 3.38 43.91 15.18
N LEU A 373 2.91 42.88 15.91
CA LEU A 373 1.74 42.08 15.56
C LEU A 373 0.49 42.74 16.19
N ASN A 374 -0.41 43.23 15.38
CA ASN A 374 -1.72 43.70 15.84
C ASN A 374 -2.78 42.66 15.53
N ILE A 375 -3.28 41.96 16.56
CA ILE A 375 -4.27 40.89 16.45
C ILE A 375 -5.66 41.46 16.71
N TYR A 376 -6.53 41.30 15.73
CA TYR A 376 -7.90 41.82 15.82
C TYR A 376 -8.89 40.81 15.20
N ARG A 377 -10.16 41.01 15.43
CA ARG A 377 -11.24 40.14 14.95
C ARG A 377 -12.17 40.90 14.00
N GLU A 378 -12.53 40.22 12.91
CA GLU A 378 -13.65 40.60 12.04
C GLU A 378 -14.63 39.44 11.91
N GLY A 379 -15.84 39.59 12.42
CA GLY A 379 -16.81 38.50 12.47
C GLY A 379 -16.29 37.32 13.27
N ASN A 380 -16.24 36.13 12.62
CA ASN A 380 -15.77 34.88 13.21
C ASN A 380 -14.33 34.54 12.80
N LYS A 381 -13.50 35.52 12.46
CA LYS A 381 -12.13 35.31 12.00
C LYS A 381 -11.17 36.20 12.77
N LEU A 382 -9.99 35.68 13.06
CA LEU A 382 -8.85 36.43 13.57
C LEU A 382 -7.96 36.89 12.43
N PHE A 383 -7.42 38.09 12.57
CA PHE A 383 -6.47 38.68 11.66
C PHE A 383 -5.24 39.19 12.42
N CYS A 384 -4.11 39.14 11.74
CA CYS A 384 -2.88 39.79 12.17
C CYS A 384 -2.50 40.87 11.15
N ASN A 385 -2.27 42.07 11.65
CA ASN A 385 -1.72 43.16 10.84
C ASN A 385 -0.28 43.42 11.29
N ILE A 386 0.65 43.29 10.33
CA ILE A 386 2.07 43.62 10.53
C ILE A 386 2.43 44.75 9.56
N SER A 387 2.54 45.96 10.08
CA SER A 387 2.95 47.14 9.27
C SER A 387 2.10 47.36 8.01
N GLY A 388 0.80 47.13 8.11
CA GLY A 388 -0.15 47.28 7.02
C GLY A 388 -0.42 45.99 6.22
N ASN A 389 0.38 44.95 6.37
CA ASN A 389 0.11 43.62 5.77
C ASN A 389 -0.85 42.86 6.67
N ILE A 390 -2.02 42.52 6.13
CA ILE A 390 -3.10 41.85 6.84
C ILE A 390 -3.16 40.38 6.38
N SER A 391 -3.09 39.44 7.34
CA SER A 391 -3.26 38.01 7.13
C SER A 391 -4.35 37.45 8.03
N GLU A 392 -5.22 36.59 7.49
CA GLU A 392 -6.16 35.81 8.29
C GLU A 392 -5.39 34.72 9.05
N LEU A 393 -5.63 34.59 10.36
CA LEU A 393 -5.04 33.55 11.20
C LEU A 393 -5.85 32.27 11.11
N ALA A 394 -5.31 31.26 10.48
CA ALA A 394 -5.92 29.93 10.43
C ALA A 394 -5.55 29.12 11.69
N HIS A 395 -6.56 28.66 12.42
CA HIS A 395 -6.38 27.91 13.66
C HIS A 395 -5.74 26.53 13.42
N ILE A 396 -4.70 26.16 14.16
CA ILE A 396 -4.06 24.83 14.16
C ILE A 396 -4.52 24.02 15.37
N SER A 397 -4.30 24.57 16.56
CA SER A 397 -4.67 23.94 17.84
C SER A 397 -4.72 24.99 18.94
N LYS A 398 -5.55 24.77 19.96
CA LYS A 398 -5.69 25.64 21.17
C LYS A 398 -5.30 27.12 20.99
N ASN A 399 -4.01 27.43 21.01
CA ASN A 399 -3.40 28.76 20.99
C ASN A 399 -2.42 28.96 19.82
N LEU A 400 -2.39 28.02 18.87
CA LEU A 400 -1.49 28.03 17.72
C LEU A 400 -2.25 28.27 16.42
N PHE A 401 -1.74 29.19 15.59
CA PHE A 401 -2.35 29.62 14.35
C PHE A 401 -1.32 29.70 13.21
N VAL A 402 -1.75 29.46 11.98
CA VAL A 402 -0.99 29.82 10.77
C VAL A 402 -1.20 31.29 10.52
N LEU A 403 -0.11 32.04 10.37
CA LEU A 403 -0.13 33.44 9.96
C LEU A 403 -0.20 33.57 8.44
N ASP A 404 0.70 32.83 7.79
CA ASP A 404 0.77 32.68 6.33
C ASP A 404 1.52 31.38 5.96
N GLY A 405 1.83 31.18 4.69
CA GLY A 405 2.55 29.97 4.24
C GLY A 405 3.96 29.80 4.82
N ASN A 406 4.49 30.81 5.52
CA ASN A 406 5.86 30.85 6.03
C ASN A 406 5.95 31.05 7.54
N ALA A 407 4.85 31.33 8.25
CA ALA A 407 4.88 31.65 9.66
C ALA A 407 3.68 31.08 10.43
N GLN A 408 3.92 30.76 11.70
CA GLN A 408 2.94 30.31 12.67
C GLN A 408 3.06 31.21 13.92
N ILE A 409 1.93 31.48 14.60
CA ILE A 409 1.88 32.22 15.84
C ILE A 409 1.33 31.33 16.94
N GLU A 410 2.06 31.20 18.04
CA GLU A 410 1.60 30.57 19.26
C GLU A 410 1.42 31.68 20.34
N PHE A 411 0.22 31.76 20.93
CA PHE A 411 -0.06 32.63 22.02
C PHE A 411 0.24 31.98 23.38
N ILE A 412 1.05 32.61 24.20
CA ILE A 412 1.51 32.07 25.48
C ILE A 412 0.81 32.79 26.62
N LYS A 413 0.33 32.08 27.63
CA LYS A 413 -0.28 32.61 28.85
C LYS A 413 0.78 32.93 29.87
N ASP A 414 0.53 34.00 30.63
CA ASP A 414 1.25 34.33 31.87
C ASP A 414 0.76 33.47 33.06
N ASP A 415 1.36 33.69 34.20
CA ASP A 415 1.02 33.01 35.47
C ASP A 415 -0.43 33.24 35.93
N LYS A 416 -1.08 34.29 35.39
CA LYS A 416 -2.48 34.63 35.67
C LYS A 416 -3.45 34.01 34.68
N GLY A 417 -2.94 33.26 33.69
CA GLY A 417 -3.74 32.60 32.67
C GLY A 417 -4.18 33.50 31.51
N VAL A 418 -3.62 34.70 31.40
CA VAL A 418 -3.89 35.66 30.33
C VAL A 418 -2.87 35.50 29.22
N TYR A 419 -3.28 35.53 27.97
CA TYR A 419 -2.35 35.50 26.83
C TYR A 419 -1.58 36.85 26.80
N SER A 420 -0.30 36.76 27.14
CA SER A 420 0.57 37.95 27.36
C SER A 420 1.77 37.97 26.40
N MET A 421 2.00 36.90 25.63
CA MET A 421 3.10 36.82 24.67
C MET A 421 2.63 36.11 23.39
N ALA A 422 3.15 36.55 22.25
CA ALA A 422 3.04 35.86 20.97
C ALA A 422 4.43 35.35 20.55
N LYS A 423 4.52 34.07 20.29
CA LYS A 423 5.71 33.39 19.75
C LYS A 423 5.51 33.17 18.25
N LEU A 424 6.33 33.79 17.42
CA LEU A 424 6.30 33.68 15.98
C LEU A 424 7.38 32.67 15.52
N LEU A 425 6.97 31.60 14.89
CA LEU A 425 7.86 30.57 14.33
C LEU A 425 7.80 30.61 12.82
N THR A 426 8.95 30.69 12.14
CA THR A 426 9.00 30.75 10.69
C THR A 426 9.39 29.42 10.05
N SER A 427 9.02 29.23 8.80
CA SER A 427 9.37 28.03 8.01
C SER A 427 10.87 27.82 7.82
N HIS A 428 11.67 28.86 8.03
CA HIS A 428 13.13 28.83 7.94
C HIS A 428 13.82 28.61 9.30
N GLY A 429 13.04 28.51 10.40
CA GLY A 429 13.57 28.28 11.74
C GLY A 429 13.85 29.55 12.52
N GLY A 430 13.35 30.70 12.06
CA GLY A 430 13.38 31.93 12.89
C GLY A 430 12.33 31.86 14.01
N LEU A 431 12.72 32.26 15.21
CA LEU A 431 11.85 32.36 16.36
C LEU A 431 11.89 33.78 16.91
N PHE A 432 10.71 34.37 17.05
CA PHE A 432 10.54 35.73 17.63
C PHE A 432 9.49 35.65 18.76
N GLU A 433 9.78 36.31 19.87
CA GLU A 433 8.88 36.38 21.01
C GLU A 433 8.51 37.84 21.25
N GLU A 434 7.24 38.12 21.24
CA GLU A 434 6.71 39.48 21.38
C GLU A 434 5.70 39.57 22.53
N LEU A 435 5.96 40.51 23.46
CA LEU A 435 5.07 40.73 24.59
C LEU A 435 3.85 41.56 24.19
N ARG A 436 2.71 41.26 24.81
CA ARG A 436 1.48 42.04 24.70
C ARG A 436 1.66 43.40 25.36
N LYS A 437 1.28 44.42 24.63
CA LYS A 437 1.28 45.81 25.15
C LYS A 437 -0.04 46.12 25.81
#